data_c53f1df5ad5168368ff0eee939e8e9f1
#
_entry.id   c53f1df5ad5168368ff0eee939e8e9f1
#
_cell.length_a   1.000
_cell.length_b   1.000
_cell.length_c   1.000
_cell.angle_alpha   90.00
_cell.angle_beta   90.00
_cell.angle_gamma   90.00
#
_symmetry.space_group_name_H-M   'P 1'
#
loop_
_entity.id
_entity.type
_entity.pdbx_description
1 polymer ?
#
loop_
_entity_poly.entity_id
_entity_poly.type
_entity_poly.pdbx_seq_one_letter_code
_entity_poly.pdbx_strand_id
1 'polypeptide(L)'
;MESTLPNVQRLMDVLTGKIKTREVQLMELSIDPDILKHYTEHYLKRTWVDYIRSNKEMRARYWDNVILCHQAWGYSGFRVSNGLMFPFPTKETHEKTEISTRNRQWVDHCGPIRDEESFTTYPWPTLDDVDLFDYEYVSAHLPEGMGIFACVFGGIFEMVCEYLIGFEELCFMEFDQPELMEKIIKKTGDLLLDVYRMVVKIPKVACFFQGDDFGYTERLIFPPEFYHKHILPWHKELANIAHQAGIPYVLHSCGNLRGLGNSLFTFGMDAKHSFEDKGWSVIDFYREHGDKVGVIGGVDVDKLCRLSKQELEVYCIEILDTCHPYGRYAFGSGNSIPNYVPFDNFITMLEIAKNYQIK
;
A
#
# COMPACT_ATOMS: atom_id res chain seq x y z
N MET A 1 -6.76 -31.19 0.12
CA MET A 1 -7.41 -29.93 -0.29
C MET A 1 -6.67 -29.43 -1.51
N GLU A 2 -7.34 -29.32 -2.65
CA GLU A 2 -6.73 -28.72 -3.82
C GLU A 2 -6.36 -27.27 -3.45
N SER A 3 -5.09 -26.92 -3.62
CA SER A 3 -4.63 -25.55 -3.50
C SER A 3 -5.40 -24.74 -4.55
N THR A 4 -6.27 -23.84 -4.11
CA THR A 4 -6.92 -22.93 -5.05
C THR A 4 -5.84 -22.10 -5.73
N LEU A 5 -5.76 -22.23 -7.06
CA LEU A 5 -4.80 -21.47 -7.87
C LEU A 5 -5.05 -19.96 -7.65
N PRO A 6 -3.99 -19.14 -7.65
CA PRO A 6 -4.12 -17.70 -7.58
C PRO A 6 -5.13 -17.19 -8.62
N ASN A 7 -5.99 -16.25 -8.21
CA ASN A 7 -6.97 -15.66 -9.11
C ASN A 7 -7.20 -14.19 -8.76
N VAL A 8 -6.36 -13.33 -9.31
CA VAL A 8 -6.40 -11.88 -9.08
C VAL A 8 -7.71 -11.27 -9.57
N GLN A 9 -8.30 -11.78 -10.65
CA GLN A 9 -9.58 -11.28 -11.14
C GLN A 9 -10.69 -11.54 -10.12
N ARG A 10 -10.71 -12.72 -9.49
CA ARG A 10 -11.65 -13.05 -8.40
C ARG A 10 -11.47 -12.08 -7.22
N LEU A 11 -10.24 -11.81 -6.80
CA LEU A 11 -9.95 -10.85 -5.74
C LEU A 11 -10.51 -9.45 -6.09
N MET A 12 -10.25 -8.95 -7.29
CA MET A 12 -10.76 -7.65 -7.75
C MET A 12 -12.30 -7.64 -7.82
N ASP A 13 -12.91 -8.70 -8.34
CA ASP A 13 -14.36 -8.81 -8.43
C ASP A 13 -15.05 -8.90 -7.05
N VAL A 14 -14.39 -9.53 -6.07
CA VAL A 14 -14.85 -9.52 -4.66
C VAL A 14 -14.77 -8.11 -4.09
N LEU A 15 -13.62 -7.44 -4.20
CA LEU A 15 -13.42 -6.09 -3.65
C LEU A 15 -14.38 -5.06 -4.26
N THR A 16 -14.64 -5.15 -5.56
CA THR A 16 -15.60 -4.26 -6.25
C THR A 16 -17.06 -4.67 -6.06
N GLY A 17 -17.32 -5.78 -5.34
CA GLY A 17 -18.68 -6.27 -5.05
C GLY A 17 -19.40 -6.90 -6.24
N LYS A 18 -18.70 -7.24 -7.31
CA LYS A 18 -19.28 -7.95 -8.47
C LYS A 18 -19.64 -9.38 -8.13
N ILE A 19 -18.86 -10.03 -7.26
CA ILE A 19 -19.11 -11.39 -6.79
C ILE A 19 -18.92 -11.51 -5.28
N LYS A 20 -19.50 -12.57 -4.70
CA LYS A 20 -19.20 -13.05 -3.35
C LYS A 20 -18.55 -14.43 -3.48
N THR A 21 -17.64 -14.76 -2.57
CA THR A 21 -16.99 -16.08 -2.55
C THR A 21 -16.93 -16.63 -1.12
N ARG A 22 -16.89 -17.96 -1.00
CA ARG A 22 -16.65 -18.62 0.30
C ARG A 22 -15.16 -18.67 0.66
N GLU A 23 -14.30 -18.53 -0.34
CA GLU A 23 -12.86 -18.53 -0.14
C GLU A 23 -12.40 -17.16 0.37
N VAL A 24 -11.62 -17.14 1.43
CA VAL A 24 -11.01 -15.91 1.93
C VAL A 24 -10.00 -15.40 0.89
N GLN A 25 -10.19 -14.18 0.45
CA GLN A 25 -9.21 -13.50 -0.42
C GLN A 25 -8.12 -12.87 0.45
N LEU A 26 -6.85 -12.98 0.02
CA LEU A 26 -5.70 -12.43 0.74
C LEU A 26 -5.13 -11.23 0.00
N MET A 27 -4.84 -10.16 0.74
CA MET A 27 -4.17 -8.98 0.20
C MET A 27 -3.35 -8.27 1.28
N GLU A 28 -2.11 -7.89 0.96
CA GLU A 28 -1.21 -7.12 1.82
C GLU A 28 -0.72 -5.86 1.15
N LEU A 29 -0.42 -4.83 1.94
CA LEU A 29 0.26 -3.63 1.46
C LEU A 29 1.70 -3.98 1.05
N SER A 30 2.44 -4.56 1.97
CA SER A 30 3.81 -5.00 1.74
C SER A 30 4.27 -5.96 2.84
N ILE A 31 5.26 -6.77 2.52
CA ILE A 31 5.93 -7.69 3.46
C ILE A 31 7.41 -7.30 3.46
N ASP A 32 7.95 -7.07 4.66
CA ASP A 32 9.34 -6.62 4.81
C ASP A 32 10.32 -7.63 4.19
N PRO A 33 11.38 -7.14 3.50
CA PRO A 33 12.41 -7.99 2.90
C PRO A 33 13.05 -9.00 3.86
N ASP A 34 13.14 -8.71 5.15
CA ASP A 34 13.69 -9.65 6.13
C ASP A 34 12.78 -10.87 6.35
N ILE A 35 11.45 -10.67 6.33
CA ILE A 35 10.46 -11.75 6.36
C ILE A 35 10.54 -12.61 5.09
N LEU A 36 10.62 -11.94 3.92
CA LEU A 36 10.78 -12.60 2.62
C LEU A 36 12.09 -13.41 2.57
N LYS A 37 13.19 -12.82 3.03
CA LYS A 37 14.51 -13.48 3.14
C LYS A 37 14.45 -14.71 4.03
N HIS A 38 13.90 -14.55 5.23
CA HIS A 38 13.76 -15.67 6.18
C HIS A 38 13.00 -16.83 5.53
N TYR A 39 11.88 -16.56 4.86
CA TYR A 39 11.10 -17.60 4.18
C TYR A 39 11.86 -18.21 3.00
N THR A 40 12.49 -17.38 2.18
CA THR A 40 13.27 -17.82 1.01
C THR A 40 14.39 -18.80 1.41
N GLU A 41 15.16 -18.47 2.44
CA GLU A 41 16.32 -19.27 2.86
C GLU A 41 15.91 -20.51 3.67
N HIS A 42 14.96 -20.39 4.58
CA HIS A 42 14.62 -21.47 5.52
C HIS A 42 13.53 -22.42 5.01
N TYR A 43 12.61 -21.96 4.15
CA TYR A 43 11.48 -22.78 3.68
C TYR A 43 11.58 -23.11 2.20
N LEU A 44 11.89 -22.13 1.33
CA LEU A 44 12.07 -22.38 -0.10
C LEU A 44 13.46 -22.97 -0.44
N LYS A 45 14.42 -22.93 0.50
CA LYS A 45 15.81 -23.41 0.34
C LYS A 45 16.52 -22.76 -0.86
N ARG A 46 16.29 -21.47 -1.04
CA ARG A 46 16.89 -20.67 -2.10
C ARG A 46 17.79 -19.58 -1.52
N THR A 47 18.74 -19.12 -2.32
CA THR A 47 19.59 -17.97 -1.96
C THR A 47 18.77 -16.70 -2.08
N TRP A 48 18.70 -15.90 -1.02
CA TRP A 48 18.18 -14.54 -1.06
C TRP A 48 19.10 -13.60 -1.85
N VAL A 49 18.52 -12.61 -2.49
CA VAL A 49 19.24 -11.52 -3.15
C VAL A 49 18.59 -10.21 -2.75
N ASP A 50 19.39 -9.27 -2.22
CA ASP A 50 18.89 -7.96 -1.85
C ASP A 50 18.58 -7.11 -3.08
N TYR A 51 17.59 -6.24 -2.94
CA TYR A 51 17.23 -5.29 -3.99
C TYR A 51 18.31 -4.21 -4.13
N ILE A 52 18.93 -4.13 -5.30
CA ILE A 52 19.88 -3.07 -5.66
C ILE A 52 19.38 -2.34 -6.89
N ARG A 53 18.87 -1.11 -6.70
CA ARG A 53 18.22 -0.33 -7.76
C ARG A 53 19.07 -0.17 -9.03
N SER A 54 20.36 0.05 -8.89
CA SER A 54 21.29 0.22 -10.02
C SER A 54 21.65 -1.07 -10.76
N ASN A 55 21.25 -2.25 -10.23
CA ASN A 55 21.63 -3.55 -10.80
C ASN A 55 20.39 -4.35 -11.22
N LYS A 56 20.09 -4.35 -12.52
CA LYS A 56 18.91 -5.03 -13.07
C LYS A 56 18.92 -6.55 -12.84
N GLU A 57 20.09 -7.21 -12.85
CA GLU A 57 20.18 -8.64 -12.58
C GLU A 57 19.79 -8.96 -11.13
N MET A 58 20.30 -8.18 -10.16
CA MET A 58 19.92 -8.37 -8.75
C MET A 58 18.45 -8.05 -8.52
N ARG A 59 17.91 -7.01 -9.16
CA ARG A 59 16.47 -6.71 -9.12
C ARG A 59 15.64 -7.87 -9.65
N ALA A 60 16.02 -8.45 -10.76
CA ALA A 60 15.35 -9.62 -11.34
C ALA A 60 15.31 -10.80 -10.34
N ARG A 61 16.46 -11.16 -9.79
CA ARG A 61 16.57 -12.26 -8.81
C ARG A 61 15.82 -11.96 -7.49
N TYR A 62 15.79 -10.70 -7.06
CA TYR A 62 14.96 -10.28 -5.93
C TYR A 62 13.49 -10.54 -6.21
N TRP A 63 12.99 -10.09 -7.38
CA TRP A 63 11.59 -10.29 -7.76
C TRP A 63 11.22 -11.76 -7.95
N ASP A 64 12.13 -12.61 -8.43
CA ASP A 64 11.92 -14.07 -8.46
C ASP A 64 11.62 -14.62 -7.07
N ASN A 65 12.39 -14.21 -6.05
CA ASN A 65 12.15 -14.62 -4.67
C ASN A 65 10.82 -14.07 -4.12
N VAL A 66 10.50 -12.80 -4.40
CA VAL A 66 9.22 -12.18 -3.98
C VAL A 66 8.03 -12.92 -4.59
N ILE A 67 8.07 -13.22 -5.89
CA ILE A 67 7.01 -13.97 -6.60
C ILE A 67 6.79 -15.33 -5.93
N LEU A 68 7.86 -16.07 -5.71
CA LEU A 68 7.78 -17.42 -5.11
C LEU A 68 7.23 -17.40 -3.67
N CYS A 69 7.61 -16.41 -2.85
CA CYS A 69 7.07 -16.26 -1.51
C CYS A 69 5.56 -16.01 -1.55
N HIS A 70 5.10 -15.03 -2.33
CA HIS A 70 3.68 -14.69 -2.41
C HIS A 70 2.85 -15.85 -2.98
N GLN A 71 3.37 -16.55 -4.00
CA GLN A 71 2.72 -17.74 -4.55
C GLN A 71 2.58 -18.85 -3.48
N ALA A 72 3.64 -19.13 -2.72
CA ALA A 72 3.63 -20.16 -1.68
C ALA A 72 2.67 -19.81 -0.53
N TRP A 73 2.53 -18.54 -0.20
CA TRP A 73 1.58 -18.05 0.80
C TRP A 73 0.14 -17.96 0.30
N GLY A 74 -0.10 -18.14 -1.00
CA GLY A 74 -1.45 -18.16 -1.59
C GLY A 74 -2.01 -16.78 -1.94
N TYR A 75 -1.16 -15.76 -2.05
CA TYR A 75 -1.58 -14.45 -2.56
C TYR A 75 -1.82 -14.49 -4.07
N SER A 76 -2.86 -13.80 -4.51
CA SER A 76 -3.16 -13.64 -5.93
C SER A 76 -2.44 -12.46 -6.59
N GLY A 77 -1.61 -11.74 -5.84
CA GLY A 77 -0.82 -10.63 -6.33
C GLY A 77 -0.09 -9.94 -5.19
N PHE A 78 0.72 -8.97 -5.52
CA PHE A 78 1.44 -8.14 -4.55
C PHE A 78 1.74 -6.76 -5.11
N ARG A 79 2.08 -5.84 -4.21
CA ARG A 79 2.38 -4.46 -4.57
C ARG A 79 3.78 -4.35 -5.17
N VAL A 80 3.87 -3.66 -6.30
CA VAL A 80 5.12 -3.15 -6.87
C VAL A 80 5.11 -1.64 -6.69
N SER A 81 6.11 -1.09 -5.99
CA SER A 81 6.15 0.31 -5.59
C SER A 81 7.43 0.96 -6.10
N ASN A 82 7.48 1.18 -7.40
CA ASN A 82 8.60 1.81 -8.09
C ASN A 82 8.11 2.62 -9.29
N GLY A 83 9.01 3.32 -9.94
CA GLY A 83 8.73 4.06 -11.17
C GLY A 83 9.47 5.38 -11.22
N LEU A 84 9.10 6.33 -10.39
CA LEU A 84 9.73 7.64 -10.33
C LEU A 84 10.30 7.91 -8.94
N MET A 85 11.45 8.56 -8.85
CA MET A 85 12.08 8.95 -7.58
C MET A 85 12.22 10.46 -7.51
N PHE A 86 11.83 11.02 -6.38
CA PHE A 86 12.08 12.41 -6.06
C PHE A 86 13.31 12.50 -5.14
N PRO A 87 14.27 13.39 -5.38
CA PRO A 87 15.39 13.61 -4.47
C PRO A 87 14.90 14.28 -3.18
N PHE A 88 15.23 13.70 -2.04
CA PHE A 88 14.93 14.29 -0.72
C PHE A 88 16.01 13.91 0.31
N PRO A 89 16.19 14.73 1.36
CA PRO A 89 17.15 14.42 2.43
C PRO A 89 16.74 13.18 3.22
N THR A 90 17.70 12.32 3.52
CA THR A 90 17.52 11.12 4.34
C THR A 90 18.50 11.07 5.50
N LYS A 91 18.10 10.43 6.61
CA LYS A 91 18.96 10.10 7.75
C LYS A 91 19.09 8.59 7.87
N GLU A 92 20.29 8.12 8.25
CA GLU A 92 20.51 6.71 8.51
C GLU A 92 20.30 6.39 9.99
N THR A 93 19.68 5.24 10.24
CA THR A 93 19.53 4.65 11.57
C THR A 93 19.93 3.18 11.55
N HIS A 94 20.43 2.69 12.70
CA HIS A 94 20.67 1.27 12.89
C HIS A 94 19.42 0.62 13.50
N GLU A 95 18.93 -0.43 12.86
CA GLU A 95 17.84 -1.22 13.36
C GLU A 95 18.32 -2.64 13.66
N LYS A 96 17.92 -3.16 14.82
CA LYS A 96 18.15 -4.55 15.22
C LYS A 96 16.84 -5.19 15.65
N THR A 97 16.49 -6.29 15.00
CA THR A 97 15.33 -7.12 15.34
C THR A 97 15.79 -8.55 15.64
N GLU A 98 14.88 -9.45 15.94
CA GLU A 98 15.19 -10.89 16.18
C GLU A 98 15.76 -11.55 14.92
N ILE A 99 15.36 -11.11 13.73
CA ILE A 99 15.72 -11.73 12.45
C ILE A 99 16.68 -10.91 11.60
N SER A 100 16.98 -9.67 11.99
CA SER A 100 17.77 -8.75 11.17
C SER A 100 18.55 -7.73 11.98
N THR A 101 19.68 -7.31 11.41
CA THR A 101 20.40 -6.09 11.80
C THR A 101 20.76 -5.36 10.53
N ARG A 102 20.19 -4.16 10.32
CA ARG A 102 20.45 -3.36 9.11
C ARG A 102 20.42 -1.86 9.37
N ASN A 103 20.99 -1.12 8.43
CA ASN A 103 20.79 0.32 8.37
C ASN A 103 19.50 0.60 7.60
N ARG A 104 18.68 1.51 8.13
CA ARG A 104 17.54 2.08 7.42
C ARG A 104 17.78 3.54 7.12
N GLN A 105 17.29 3.98 5.99
CA GLN A 105 17.19 5.40 5.66
C GLN A 105 15.77 5.88 6.02
N TRP A 106 15.70 6.99 6.74
CA TRP A 106 14.48 7.68 7.09
C TRP A 106 14.44 9.04 6.43
N VAL A 107 13.26 9.51 6.11
CA VAL A 107 13.06 10.88 5.62
C VAL A 107 13.44 11.87 6.70
N ASP A 108 14.12 12.96 6.33
CA ASP A 108 14.49 14.01 7.30
C ASP A 108 13.35 15.01 7.54
N HIS A 109 12.12 14.75 7.22
CA HIS A 109 10.93 15.60 7.43
C HIS A 109 11.13 17.13 7.26
N CYS A 110 12.30 17.55 6.78
CA CYS A 110 12.67 18.90 6.41
C CYS A 110 12.83 18.94 4.90
N GLY A 111 11.73 19.27 4.21
CA GLY A 111 11.72 19.27 2.74
C GLY A 111 12.71 20.27 2.13
N PRO A 112 13.18 20.01 0.91
CA PRO A 112 14.13 20.88 0.19
C PRO A 112 13.49 22.14 -0.38
N ILE A 113 12.15 22.24 -0.46
CA ILE A 113 11.44 23.35 -1.11
C ILE A 113 10.76 24.23 -0.06
N ARG A 114 11.23 25.51 0.04
CA ARG A 114 10.75 26.47 1.04
C ARG A 114 10.31 27.82 0.44
N ASP A 115 10.73 28.10 -0.79
CA ASP A 115 10.50 29.35 -1.51
C ASP A 115 10.54 29.14 -3.03
N GLU A 116 10.27 30.18 -3.80
CA GLU A 116 10.31 30.15 -5.27
C GLU A 116 11.69 29.83 -5.84
N GLU A 117 12.77 30.20 -5.16
CA GLU A 117 14.13 29.91 -5.60
C GLU A 117 14.42 28.40 -5.47
N SER A 118 14.15 27.83 -4.30
CA SER A 118 14.30 26.38 -4.05
C SER A 118 13.34 25.54 -4.91
N PHE A 119 12.13 26.01 -5.18
CA PHE A 119 11.23 25.35 -6.13
C PHE A 119 11.80 25.30 -7.54
N THR A 120 12.39 26.41 -8.00
CA THR A 120 12.96 26.54 -9.34
C THR A 120 14.25 25.74 -9.52
N THR A 121 15.05 25.69 -8.48
CA THR A 121 16.36 24.97 -8.48
C THR A 121 16.26 23.52 -8.08
N TYR A 122 15.14 23.09 -7.51
CA TYR A 122 14.93 21.69 -7.14
C TYR A 122 15.04 20.79 -8.38
N PRO A 123 15.80 19.68 -8.32
CA PRO A 123 16.00 18.79 -9.45
C PRO A 123 14.77 17.90 -9.68
N TRP A 124 13.69 18.51 -10.13
CA TRP A 124 12.45 17.79 -10.44
C TRP A 124 12.72 16.64 -11.40
N PRO A 125 12.26 15.43 -11.05
CA PRO A 125 12.37 14.33 -12.00
C PRO A 125 11.49 14.60 -13.24
N THR A 126 11.86 13.95 -14.33
CA THR A 126 11.16 14.00 -15.62
C THR A 126 10.65 12.61 -16.01
N LEU A 127 9.90 12.51 -17.08
CA LEU A 127 9.44 11.20 -17.59
C LEU A 127 10.60 10.35 -18.13
N ASP A 128 11.74 10.96 -18.46
CA ASP A 128 12.95 10.23 -18.89
C ASP A 128 13.64 9.51 -17.71
N ASP A 129 13.34 9.93 -16.46
CA ASP A 129 13.87 9.30 -15.24
C ASP A 129 12.99 8.12 -14.77
N VAL A 130 11.89 7.83 -15.45
CA VAL A 130 10.97 6.75 -15.08
C VAL A 130 11.59 5.39 -15.36
N ASP A 131 11.70 4.58 -14.32
CA ASP A 131 12.21 3.20 -14.41
C ASP A 131 11.08 2.19 -14.19
N LEU A 132 10.57 1.62 -15.27
CA LEU A 132 9.51 0.61 -15.26
C LEU A 132 10.02 -0.83 -15.24
N PHE A 133 11.32 -1.06 -15.12
CA PHE A 133 11.91 -2.40 -15.16
C PHE A 133 11.23 -3.38 -14.20
N ASP A 134 10.93 -2.97 -12.97
CA ASP A 134 10.32 -3.86 -11.98
C ASP A 134 8.92 -4.30 -12.39
N TYR A 135 8.11 -3.37 -12.89
CA TYR A 135 6.77 -3.70 -13.40
C TYR A 135 6.83 -4.63 -14.61
N GLU A 136 7.71 -4.35 -15.56
CA GLU A 136 7.89 -5.14 -16.78
C GLU A 136 8.41 -6.55 -16.44
N TYR A 137 9.43 -6.62 -15.58
CA TYR A 137 10.00 -7.89 -15.14
C TYR A 137 8.98 -8.75 -14.41
N VAL A 138 8.32 -8.19 -13.40
CA VAL A 138 7.30 -8.89 -12.62
C VAL A 138 6.15 -9.32 -13.51
N SER A 139 5.65 -8.46 -14.39
CA SER A 139 4.59 -8.78 -15.36
C SER A 139 4.92 -9.99 -16.21
N ALA A 140 6.18 -10.08 -16.69
CA ALA A 140 6.64 -11.17 -17.55
C ALA A 140 6.81 -12.50 -16.79
N HIS A 141 7.10 -12.47 -15.47
CA HIS A 141 7.46 -13.67 -14.69
C HIS A 141 6.39 -14.11 -13.69
N LEU A 142 5.32 -13.31 -13.47
CA LEU A 142 4.20 -13.74 -12.63
C LEU A 142 3.54 -15.01 -13.19
N PRO A 143 3.24 -16.00 -12.31
CA PRO A 143 2.39 -17.14 -12.67
C PRO A 143 1.03 -16.69 -13.22
N GLU A 144 0.36 -17.59 -13.93
CA GLU A 144 -1.02 -17.39 -14.35
C GLU A 144 -1.93 -17.17 -13.12
N GLY A 145 -2.88 -16.26 -13.24
CA GLY A 145 -3.79 -15.91 -12.14
C GLY A 145 -3.24 -14.93 -11.12
N MET A 146 -1.95 -14.59 -11.14
CA MET A 146 -1.39 -13.53 -10.30
C MET A 146 -1.36 -12.18 -11.01
N GLY A 147 -1.42 -11.10 -10.22
CA GLY A 147 -1.40 -9.73 -10.73
C GLY A 147 -0.51 -8.78 -9.92
N ILE A 148 -0.27 -7.60 -10.49
CA ILE A 148 0.47 -6.50 -9.88
C ILE A 148 -0.52 -5.51 -9.26
N PHE A 149 -0.29 -5.14 -8.00
CA PHE A 149 -0.94 -4.01 -7.36
C PHE A 149 0.01 -2.81 -7.51
N ALA A 150 -0.31 -1.90 -8.41
CA ALA A 150 0.61 -0.85 -8.80
C ALA A 150 0.59 0.33 -7.83
N CYS A 151 1.79 0.75 -7.39
CA CYS A 151 2.03 1.98 -6.66
C CYS A 151 3.29 2.64 -7.21
N VAL A 152 3.16 3.83 -7.77
CA VAL A 152 4.30 4.50 -8.43
C VAL A 152 5.30 5.01 -7.41
N PHE A 153 4.83 5.67 -6.37
CA PHE A 153 5.58 6.21 -5.24
C PHE A 153 4.60 6.52 -4.10
N GLY A 154 5.00 7.29 -3.07
CA GLY A 154 4.08 7.82 -2.06
C GLY A 154 2.95 8.65 -2.66
N GLY A 155 1.92 8.92 -1.90
CA GLY A 155 0.80 9.74 -2.31
C GLY A 155 1.15 11.20 -2.56
N ILE A 156 0.22 11.94 -3.06
CA ILE A 156 0.44 13.36 -3.37
C ILE A 156 0.61 14.16 -2.08
N PHE A 157 -0.22 13.87 -1.07
CA PHE A 157 -0.13 14.51 0.23
C PHE A 157 1.16 14.11 0.96
N GLU A 158 1.49 12.80 1.02
CA GLU A 158 2.74 12.33 1.62
C GLU A 158 3.96 12.95 0.93
N MET A 159 3.99 12.98 -0.41
CA MET A 159 5.08 13.59 -1.15
C MET A 159 5.29 15.04 -0.79
N VAL A 160 4.23 15.81 -0.70
CA VAL A 160 4.30 17.24 -0.38
C VAL A 160 4.61 17.45 1.11
N CYS A 161 3.89 16.74 1.98
CA CYS A 161 3.95 16.91 3.43
C CYS A 161 5.24 16.36 4.06
N GLU A 162 5.74 15.22 3.58
CA GLU A 162 6.86 14.53 4.23
C GLU A 162 8.19 14.72 3.50
N TYR A 163 8.16 14.81 2.14
CA TYR A 163 9.37 14.72 1.32
C TYR A 163 9.80 16.03 0.69
N LEU A 164 8.86 16.86 0.19
CA LEU A 164 9.18 18.05 -0.59
C LEU A 164 9.18 19.34 0.22
N ILE A 165 8.22 19.52 1.13
CA ILE A 165 8.08 20.72 1.95
C ILE A 165 8.44 20.42 3.41
N GLY A 166 7.86 19.38 3.99
CA GLY A 166 7.90 19.08 5.41
C GLY A 166 6.61 19.51 6.10
N PHE A 167 6.21 18.79 7.15
CA PHE A 167 4.92 18.98 7.79
C PHE A 167 4.73 20.40 8.39
N GLU A 168 5.71 20.86 9.15
CA GLU A 168 5.64 22.17 9.81
C GLU A 168 5.61 23.31 8.78
N GLU A 169 6.49 23.26 7.80
CA GLU A 169 6.58 24.25 6.72
C GLU A 169 5.30 24.27 5.87
N LEU A 170 4.69 23.12 5.62
CA LEU A 170 3.43 23.03 4.87
C LEU A 170 2.30 23.74 5.61
N CYS A 171 2.24 23.64 6.95
CA CYS A 171 1.26 24.34 7.77
C CYS A 171 1.39 25.87 7.63
N PHE A 172 2.61 26.40 7.54
CA PHE A 172 2.82 27.85 7.33
C PHE A 172 2.58 28.23 5.87
N MET A 173 3.06 27.42 4.93
CA MET A 173 2.97 27.74 3.50
C MET A 173 1.52 27.85 2.99
N GLU A 174 0.58 27.10 3.61
CA GLU A 174 -0.85 27.21 3.29
C GLU A 174 -1.38 28.66 3.46
N PHE A 175 -0.81 29.43 4.41
CA PHE A 175 -1.22 30.80 4.71
C PHE A 175 -0.29 31.86 4.10
N ASP A 176 1.01 31.64 4.17
CA ASP A 176 2.02 32.62 3.82
C ASP A 176 2.41 32.58 2.33
N GLN A 177 2.36 31.38 1.70
CA GLN A 177 2.79 31.15 0.33
C GLN A 177 1.84 30.18 -0.42
N PRO A 178 0.51 30.40 -0.41
CA PRO A 178 -0.46 29.44 -0.99
C PRO A 178 -0.24 29.16 -2.48
N GLU A 179 0.22 30.16 -3.25
CA GLU A 179 0.49 29.99 -4.68
C GLU A 179 1.68 29.04 -4.93
N LEU A 180 2.73 29.13 -4.11
CA LEU A 180 3.87 28.24 -4.19
C LEU A 180 3.47 26.82 -3.80
N MET A 181 2.71 26.67 -2.71
CA MET A 181 2.17 25.36 -2.30
C MET A 181 1.37 24.70 -3.43
N GLU A 182 0.46 25.45 -4.07
CA GLU A 182 -0.34 24.94 -5.19
C GLU A 182 0.53 24.55 -6.39
N LYS A 183 1.61 25.30 -6.69
CA LYS A 183 2.58 24.92 -7.75
C LYS A 183 3.28 23.60 -7.43
N ILE A 184 3.71 23.38 -6.18
CA ILE A 184 4.38 22.16 -5.74
C ILE A 184 3.43 20.96 -5.85
N ILE A 185 2.21 21.09 -5.30
CA ILE A 185 1.17 20.07 -5.38
C ILE A 185 0.87 19.71 -6.85
N LYS A 186 0.68 20.75 -7.68
CA LYS A 186 0.38 20.55 -9.11
C LYS A 186 1.51 19.82 -9.82
N LYS A 187 2.76 20.25 -9.62
CA LYS A 187 3.93 19.62 -10.26
C LYS A 187 4.08 18.16 -9.85
N THR A 188 3.87 17.86 -8.57
CA THR A 188 3.91 16.49 -8.02
C THR A 188 2.78 15.65 -8.59
N GLY A 189 1.56 16.17 -8.58
CA GLY A 189 0.39 15.47 -9.09
C GLY A 189 0.47 15.17 -10.59
N ASP A 190 0.88 16.14 -11.41
CA ASP A 190 1.06 15.95 -12.85
C ASP A 190 2.05 14.81 -13.13
N LEU A 191 3.20 14.79 -12.46
CA LEU A 191 4.22 13.75 -12.62
C LEU A 191 3.69 12.37 -12.21
N LEU A 192 2.99 12.27 -11.09
CA LEU A 192 2.41 11.00 -10.65
C LEU A 192 1.37 10.49 -11.65
N LEU A 193 0.45 11.33 -12.11
CA LEU A 193 -0.56 10.95 -13.10
C LEU A 193 0.08 10.45 -14.40
N ASP A 194 1.14 11.13 -14.88
CA ASP A 194 1.80 10.74 -16.12
C ASP A 194 2.47 9.36 -15.99
N VAL A 195 3.11 9.09 -14.85
CA VAL A 195 3.71 7.76 -14.62
C VAL A 195 2.62 6.68 -14.48
N TYR A 196 1.49 6.98 -13.82
CA TYR A 196 0.37 6.03 -13.76
C TYR A 196 -0.22 5.73 -15.15
N ARG A 197 -0.27 6.72 -16.06
CA ARG A 197 -0.66 6.49 -17.47
C ARG A 197 0.30 5.58 -18.22
N MET A 198 1.58 5.49 -17.80
CA MET A 198 2.53 4.52 -18.34
C MET A 198 2.33 3.14 -17.71
N VAL A 199 2.26 3.08 -16.38
CA VAL A 199 2.16 1.82 -15.61
C VAL A 199 0.88 1.05 -15.93
N VAL A 200 -0.25 1.73 -16.15
CA VAL A 200 -1.53 1.06 -16.45
C VAL A 200 -1.52 0.26 -17.75
N LYS A 201 -0.58 0.54 -18.65
CA LYS A 201 -0.41 -0.19 -19.93
C LYS A 201 0.38 -1.48 -19.78
N ILE A 202 1.00 -1.71 -18.62
CA ILE A 202 1.78 -2.93 -18.38
C ILE A 202 0.82 -4.09 -18.11
N PRO A 203 0.98 -5.21 -18.80
CA PRO A 203 0.13 -6.39 -18.59
C PRO A 203 0.14 -6.84 -17.13
N LYS A 204 -0.95 -7.49 -16.70
CA LYS A 204 -1.15 -7.99 -15.34
C LYS A 204 -1.17 -6.93 -14.23
N VAL A 205 -1.14 -5.63 -14.52
CA VAL A 205 -1.53 -4.60 -13.55
C VAL A 205 -3.02 -4.78 -13.26
N ALA A 206 -3.35 -5.17 -12.03
CA ALA A 206 -4.69 -5.58 -11.63
C ALA A 206 -5.47 -4.50 -10.87
N CYS A 207 -4.76 -3.61 -10.20
CA CYS A 207 -5.31 -2.42 -9.55
C CYS A 207 -4.23 -1.36 -9.36
N PHE A 208 -4.65 -0.11 -9.16
CA PHE A 208 -3.78 0.86 -8.49
C PHE A 208 -3.98 0.71 -6.98
N PHE A 209 -2.89 0.50 -6.24
CA PHE A 209 -2.89 0.42 -4.78
C PHE A 209 -2.02 1.55 -4.21
N GLN A 210 -2.57 2.75 -4.25
CA GLN A 210 -1.88 3.98 -3.89
C GLN A 210 -1.92 4.22 -2.38
N GLY A 211 -0.75 4.50 -1.79
CA GLY A 211 -0.61 4.99 -0.42
C GLY A 211 -0.67 6.52 -0.39
N ASP A 212 -1.40 7.07 0.57
CA ASP A 212 -1.39 8.49 0.88
C ASP A 212 -1.99 8.70 2.28
N ASP A 213 -1.17 8.96 3.29
CA ASP A 213 -1.57 8.94 4.69
C ASP A 213 -2.19 10.28 5.12
N PHE A 214 -3.52 10.30 5.28
CA PHE A 214 -4.27 11.52 5.61
C PHE A 214 -4.48 11.73 7.10
N GLY A 215 -4.24 10.72 7.93
CA GLY A 215 -4.65 10.76 9.33
C GLY A 215 -3.66 10.16 10.32
N TYR A 216 -3.82 10.60 11.57
CA TYR A 216 -3.30 9.91 12.75
C TYR A 216 -4.40 9.05 13.37
N THR A 217 -4.08 8.35 14.44
CA THR A 217 -5.02 7.48 15.17
C THR A 217 -6.34 8.18 15.54
N GLU A 218 -6.29 9.45 15.93
CA GLU A 218 -7.46 10.16 16.44
C GLU A 218 -8.19 11.02 15.39
N ARG A 219 -7.47 11.56 14.39
CA ARG A 219 -8.01 12.54 13.44
C ARG A 219 -7.16 12.67 12.17
N LEU A 220 -7.67 13.44 11.22
CA LEU A 220 -6.92 13.89 10.04
C LEU A 220 -5.69 14.73 10.46
N ILE A 221 -4.65 14.69 9.65
CA ILE A 221 -3.42 15.49 9.82
C ILE A 221 -3.72 16.98 9.56
N PHE A 222 -4.44 17.27 8.48
CA PHE A 222 -4.90 18.60 8.09
C PHE A 222 -6.44 18.72 8.19
N PRO A 223 -7.01 19.94 8.18
CA PRO A 223 -8.46 20.14 8.10
C PRO A 223 -9.05 19.49 6.84
N PRO A 224 -10.31 19.01 6.87
CA PRO A 224 -10.96 18.37 5.71
C PRO A 224 -10.94 19.23 4.45
N GLU A 225 -11.06 20.56 4.61
CA GLU A 225 -11.06 21.54 3.54
C GLU A 225 -9.76 21.52 2.73
N PHE A 226 -8.62 21.29 3.40
CA PHE A 226 -7.32 21.13 2.74
C PHE A 226 -7.34 19.96 1.76
N TYR A 227 -7.81 18.79 2.20
CA TYR A 227 -7.90 17.60 1.35
C TYR A 227 -8.87 17.82 0.19
N HIS A 228 -10.04 18.39 0.46
CA HIS A 228 -11.05 18.64 -0.57
C HIS A 228 -10.52 19.57 -1.68
N LYS A 229 -9.78 20.60 -1.31
CA LYS A 229 -9.24 21.58 -2.25
C LYS A 229 -8.00 21.06 -2.97
N HIS A 230 -7.07 20.47 -2.25
CA HIS A 230 -5.70 20.29 -2.74
C HIS A 230 -5.33 18.84 -3.08
N ILE A 231 -5.98 17.82 -2.48
CA ILE A 231 -5.54 16.42 -2.55
C ILE A 231 -6.55 15.51 -3.26
N LEU A 232 -7.81 15.49 -2.83
CA LEU A 232 -8.82 14.59 -3.38
C LEU A 232 -9.07 14.75 -4.89
N PRO A 233 -8.93 15.94 -5.51
CA PRO A 233 -9.00 16.06 -6.97
C PRO A 233 -7.98 15.19 -7.72
N TRP A 234 -6.77 15.03 -7.18
CA TRP A 234 -5.74 14.18 -7.78
C TRP A 234 -6.06 12.70 -7.64
N HIS A 235 -6.55 12.27 -6.46
CA HIS A 235 -7.03 10.90 -6.28
C HIS A 235 -8.19 10.56 -7.22
N LYS A 236 -9.05 11.54 -7.52
CA LYS A 236 -10.11 11.37 -8.51
C LYS A 236 -9.54 11.11 -9.90
N GLU A 237 -8.50 11.84 -10.30
CA GLU A 237 -7.85 11.62 -11.59
C GLU A 237 -7.12 10.27 -11.64
N LEU A 238 -6.48 9.83 -10.54
CA LEU A 238 -5.90 8.48 -10.43
C LEU A 238 -6.96 7.39 -10.59
N ALA A 239 -8.09 7.54 -9.90
CA ALA A 239 -9.22 6.62 -10.03
C ALA A 239 -9.77 6.60 -11.47
N ASN A 240 -9.88 7.76 -12.12
CA ASN A 240 -10.31 7.86 -13.51
C ASN A 240 -9.37 7.10 -14.47
N ILE A 241 -8.05 7.21 -14.29
CA ILE A 241 -7.07 6.47 -15.10
C ILE A 241 -7.26 4.95 -14.90
N ALA A 242 -7.40 4.50 -13.65
CA ALA A 242 -7.62 3.09 -13.33
C ALA A 242 -8.92 2.57 -13.96
N HIS A 243 -10.03 3.28 -13.78
CA HIS A 243 -11.35 2.91 -14.29
C HIS A 243 -11.42 2.88 -15.82
N GLN A 244 -10.76 3.84 -16.51
CA GLN A 244 -10.66 3.83 -17.97
C GLN A 244 -9.91 2.60 -18.50
N ALA A 245 -9.00 2.04 -17.72
CA ALA A 245 -8.31 0.79 -18.02
C ALA A 245 -9.06 -0.47 -17.53
N GLY A 246 -10.21 -0.31 -16.88
CA GLY A 246 -11.03 -1.42 -16.38
C GLY A 246 -10.50 -2.06 -15.09
N ILE A 247 -9.61 -1.40 -14.37
CA ILE A 247 -9.06 -1.88 -13.09
C ILE A 247 -9.53 -0.99 -11.92
N PRO A 248 -9.61 -1.54 -10.68
CA PRO A 248 -10.01 -0.75 -9.52
C PRO A 248 -8.90 0.15 -9.00
N TYR A 249 -9.32 1.20 -8.28
CA TYR A 249 -8.48 2.09 -7.52
C TYR A 249 -8.61 1.81 -6.02
N VAL A 250 -7.52 1.41 -5.38
CA VAL A 250 -7.41 1.12 -3.95
C VAL A 250 -6.61 2.21 -3.27
N LEU A 251 -7.17 2.80 -2.22
CA LEU A 251 -6.46 3.74 -1.36
C LEU A 251 -5.94 3.02 -0.10
N HIS A 252 -4.63 3.08 0.13
CA HIS A 252 -4.06 2.90 1.46
C HIS A 252 -3.92 4.27 2.12
N SER A 253 -4.50 4.43 3.29
CA SER A 253 -4.33 5.64 4.10
C SER A 253 -4.45 5.27 5.56
N CYS A 254 -3.41 5.56 6.32
CA CYS A 254 -3.36 5.37 7.76
C CYS A 254 -4.28 6.34 8.50
N GLY A 255 -4.59 6.00 9.74
CA GLY A 255 -5.29 6.85 10.68
C GLY A 255 -6.80 6.91 10.53
N ASN A 256 -7.39 7.83 11.28
CA ASN A 256 -8.83 8.02 11.36
C ASN A 256 -9.31 9.05 10.32
N LEU A 257 -9.90 8.57 9.25
CA LEU A 257 -10.38 9.39 8.13
C LEU A 257 -11.85 9.84 8.26
N ARG A 258 -12.51 9.61 9.41
CA ARG A 258 -13.92 10.00 9.61
C ARG A 258 -14.16 11.49 9.35
N GLY A 259 -13.15 12.34 9.56
CA GLY A 259 -13.23 13.77 9.28
C GLY A 259 -13.52 14.12 7.81
N LEU A 260 -13.20 13.25 6.85
CA LEU A 260 -13.55 13.44 5.44
C LEU A 260 -15.06 13.19 5.15
N GLY A 261 -15.78 12.50 6.06
CA GLY A 261 -17.18 12.21 5.87
C GLY A 261 -17.47 11.49 4.54
N ASN A 262 -18.52 11.92 3.84
CA ASN A 262 -18.90 11.32 2.57
C ASN A 262 -17.89 11.55 1.45
N SER A 263 -17.04 12.56 1.52
CA SER A 263 -16.06 12.84 0.47
C SER A 263 -15.03 11.72 0.31
N LEU A 264 -14.79 10.92 1.38
CA LEU A 264 -13.97 9.71 1.31
C LEU A 264 -14.45 8.72 0.24
N PHE A 265 -15.73 8.73 -0.12
CA PHE A 265 -16.35 7.78 -1.06
C PHE A 265 -16.67 8.39 -2.43
N THR A 266 -16.37 9.68 -2.67
CA THR A 266 -16.81 10.39 -3.88
C THR A 266 -15.73 10.62 -4.93
N PHE A 267 -14.47 10.37 -4.61
CA PHE A 267 -13.37 10.52 -5.57
C PHE A 267 -13.08 9.26 -6.41
N GLY A 268 -13.84 8.19 -6.24
CA GLY A 268 -13.73 6.99 -7.08
C GLY A 268 -12.92 5.84 -6.48
N MET A 269 -12.70 5.83 -5.15
CA MET A 269 -12.08 4.71 -4.46
C MET A 269 -12.98 3.47 -4.49
N ASP A 270 -12.45 2.33 -4.96
CA ASP A 270 -13.14 1.04 -4.99
C ASP A 270 -12.92 0.22 -3.72
N ALA A 271 -11.74 0.36 -3.09
CA ALA A 271 -11.44 -0.31 -1.83
C ALA A 271 -10.49 0.52 -0.96
N LYS A 272 -10.61 0.36 0.36
CA LYS A 272 -9.77 0.99 1.38
C LYS A 272 -8.91 -0.02 2.12
N HIS A 273 -7.70 0.35 2.37
CA HIS A 273 -6.72 -0.09 3.35
C HIS A 273 -6.17 1.21 4.00
N SER A 274 -5.83 1.40 5.25
CA SER A 274 -5.36 0.59 6.34
C SER A 274 -6.36 0.66 7.51
N PHE A 275 -6.14 -0.17 8.55
CA PHE A 275 -7.00 -0.20 9.74
C PHE A 275 -6.17 -0.45 10.99
N GLU A 276 -6.47 0.33 12.02
CA GLU A 276 -5.89 0.20 13.36
C GLU A 276 -7.03 0.18 14.39
N ASP A 277 -7.01 -0.77 15.31
CA ASP A 277 -8.11 -0.93 16.29
C ASP A 277 -8.28 0.28 17.21
N LYS A 278 -7.21 1.02 17.49
CA LYS A 278 -7.26 2.25 18.31
C LYS A 278 -7.88 3.44 17.57
N GLY A 279 -7.79 3.49 16.25
CA GLY A 279 -8.29 4.59 15.42
C GLY A 279 -9.65 4.28 14.80
N TRP A 280 -9.62 3.47 13.78
CA TRP A 280 -10.81 2.99 13.06
C TRP A 280 -10.62 1.52 12.75
N SER A 281 -11.21 0.66 13.59
CA SER A 281 -11.08 -0.78 13.41
C SER A 281 -11.69 -1.24 12.09
N VAL A 282 -11.18 -2.33 11.53
CA VAL A 282 -11.74 -2.91 10.30
C VAL A 282 -13.20 -3.33 10.50
N ILE A 283 -13.54 -3.85 11.68
CA ILE A 283 -14.90 -4.29 12.01
C ILE A 283 -15.87 -3.11 11.99
N ASP A 284 -15.49 -1.98 12.62
CA ASP A 284 -16.34 -0.78 12.65
C ASP A 284 -16.48 -0.18 11.26
N PHE A 285 -15.37 -0.03 10.54
CA PHE A 285 -15.40 0.47 9.16
C PHE A 285 -16.28 -0.40 8.25
N TYR A 286 -16.13 -1.72 8.36
CA TYR A 286 -16.91 -2.65 7.53
C TYR A 286 -18.39 -2.59 7.83
N ARG A 287 -18.79 -2.49 9.11
CA ARG A 287 -20.20 -2.31 9.51
C ARG A 287 -20.78 -0.99 9.01
N GLU A 288 -19.98 0.08 9.01
CA GLU A 288 -20.42 1.41 8.59
C GLU A 288 -20.46 1.57 7.05
N HIS A 289 -19.54 0.91 6.31
CA HIS A 289 -19.26 1.23 4.89
C HIS A 289 -18.97 0.03 3.98
N GLY A 290 -18.93 -1.19 4.48
CA GLY A 290 -18.59 -2.38 3.69
C GLY A 290 -19.60 -2.72 2.59
N ASP A 291 -20.79 -2.12 2.60
CA ASP A 291 -21.78 -2.19 1.52
C ASP A 291 -21.42 -1.28 0.33
N LYS A 292 -20.62 -0.25 0.54
CA LYS A 292 -20.30 0.78 -0.45
C LYS A 292 -18.92 0.58 -1.07
N VAL A 293 -17.93 0.18 -0.27
CA VAL A 293 -16.51 0.14 -0.67
C VAL A 293 -15.88 -1.19 -0.23
N GLY A 294 -14.91 -1.68 -1.00
CA GLY A 294 -14.11 -2.83 -0.62
C GLY A 294 -13.22 -2.52 0.60
N VAL A 295 -12.99 -3.54 1.42
CA VAL A 295 -12.21 -3.43 2.65
C VAL A 295 -11.07 -4.44 2.60
N ILE A 296 -9.85 -3.97 2.86
CA ILE A 296 -8.64 -4.79 2.75
C ILE A 296 -7.89 -4.78 4.08
N GLY A 297 -7.48 -5.96 4.54
CA GLY A 297 -6.66 -6.12 5.73
C GLY A 297 -7.46 -6.14 7.03
N GLY A 298 -6.89 -5.56 8.08
CA GLY A 298 -7.57 -5.33 9.34
C GLY A 298 -7.04 -6.09 10.54
N VAL A 299 -6.11 -7.04 10.37
CA VAL A 299 -5.39 -7.62 11.52
C VAL A 299 -4.42 -6.55 12.04
N ASP A 300 -4.75 -5.97 13.19
CA ASP A 300 -3.95 -4.93 13.82
C ASP A 300 -2.50 -5.39 14.05
N VAL A 301 -1.53 -4.60 13.57
CA VAL A 301 -0.11 -4.99 13.59
C VAL A 301 0.43 -5.11 15.03
N ASP A 302 -0.02 -4.26 15.96
CA ASP A 302 0.36 -4.36 17.37
C ASP A 302 -0.14 -5.68 17.99
N LYS A 303 -1.38 -6.08 17.67
CA LYS A 303 -1.93 -7.37 18.08
C LYS A 303 -1.21 -8.54 17.39
N LEU A 304 -0.93 -8.42 16.10
CA LEU A 304 -0.15 -9.42 15.37
C LEU A 304 1.23 -9.65 15.99
N CYS A 305 1.84 -8.60 16.55
CA CYS A 305 3.12 -8.72 17.25
C CYS A 305 3.03 -9.38 18.64
N ARG A 306 1.96 -9.12 19.39
CA ARG A 306 1.94 -9.39 20.82
C ARG A 306 1.04 -10.53 21.28
N LEU A 307 0.03 -10.88 20.47
CA LEU A 307 -0.89 -11.94 20.85
C LEU A 307 -0.22 -13.32 20.75
N SER A 308 -0.60 -14.22 21.67
CA SER A 308 -0.33 -15.65 21.53
C SER A 308 -1.09 -16.22 20.33
N LYS A 309 -0.69 -17.38 19.83
CA LYS A 309 -1.37 -18.04 18.70
C LYS A 309 -2.86 -18.24 18.93
N GLN A 310 -3.27 -18.64 20.16
CA GLN A 310 -4.67 -18.84 20.51
C GLN A 310 -5.46 -17.53 20.51
N GLU A 311 -4.89 -16.46 21.07
CA GLU A 311 -5.54 -15.15 21.08
C GLU A 311 -5.64 -14.57 19.66
N LEU A 312 -4.59 -14.75 18.85
CA LEU A 312 -4.56 -14.34 17.46
C LEU A 312 -5.63 -15.07 16.63
N GLU A 313 -5.81 -16.38 16.87
CA GLU A 313 -6.85 -17.18 16.22
C GLU A 313 -8.25 -16.62 16.53
N VAL A 314 -8.56 -16.36 17.79
CA VAL A 314 -9.84 -15.77 18.20
C VAL A 314 -10.07 -14.43 17.52
N TYR A 315 -9.06 -13.56 17.53
CA TYR A 315 -9.12 -12.24 16.95
C TYR A 315 -9.30 -12.25 15.42
N CYS A 316 -8.53 -13.07 14.72
CA CYS A 316 -8.66 -13.22 13.27
C CYS A 316 -10.02 -13.81 12.86
N ILE A 317 -10.54 -14.78 13.62
CA ILE A 317 -11.86 -15.38 13.37
C ILE A 317 -12.96 -14.33 13.57
N GLU A 318 -12.89 -13.47 14.59
CA GLU A 318 -13.84 -12.36 14.78
C GLU A 318 -13.90 -11.43 13.57
N ILE A 319 -12.75 -11.06 13.02
CA ILE A 319 -12.65 -10.25 11.80
C ILE A 319 -13.28 -10.97 10.62
N LEU A 320 -12.93 -12.25 10.42
CA LEU A 320 -13.45 -13.06 9.31
C LEU A 320 -14.96 -13.30 9.43
N ASP A 321 -15.45 -13.65 10.62
CA ASP A 321 -16.89 -13.84 10.87
C ASP A 321 -17.70 -12.55 10.59
N THR A 322 -17.10 -11.38 10.80
CA THR A 322 -17.76 -10.09 10.58
C THR A 322 -17.68 -9.61 9.14
N CYS A 323 -16.51 -9.69 8.51
CA CYS A 323 -16.27 -9.00 7.24
C CYS A 323 -16.45 -9.92 6.02
N HIS A 324 -16.05 -11.19 6.12
CA HIS A 324 -16.01 -12.07 4.96
C HIS A 324 -17.38 -12.51 4.41
N PRO A 325 -18.41 -12.84 5.22
CA PRO A 325 -19.66 -13.43 4.71
C PRO A 325 -20.46 -12.52 3.77
N TYR A 326 -20.25 -11.23 3.87
CA TYR A 326 -21.03 -10.24 3.10
C TYR A 326 -20.34 -9.80 1.81
N GLY A 327 -19.09 -10.25 1.57
CA GLY A 327 -18.28 -9.88 0.39
C GLY A 327 -17.56 -8.54 0.54
N ARG A 328 -16.99 -8.03 -0.54
CA ARG A 328 -16.16 -6.80 -0.57
C ARG A 328 -15.02 -6.79 0.45
N TYR A 329 -14.47 -7.97 0.77
CA TYR A 329 -13.44 -8.09 1.78
C TYR A 329 -12.26 -8.95 1.31
N ALA A 330 -11.05 -8.47 1.58
CA ALA A 330 -9.82 -9.25 1.48
C ALA A 330 -9.07 -9.19 2.82
N PHE A 331 -8.68 -10.34 3.34
CA PHE A 331 -8.03 -10.49 4.63
C PHE A 331 -6.53 -10.23 4.52
N GLY A 332 -5.95 -9.63 5.54
CA GLY A 332 -4.53 -9.32 5.68
C GLY A 332 -4.27 -8.48 6.91
N SER A 333 -3.05 -7.97 7.05
CA SER A 333 -2.71 -7.05 8.14
C SER A 333 -3.41 -5.70 7.99
N GLY A 334 -3.50 -4.96 9.09
CA GLY A 334 -4.06 -3.61 9.09
C GLY A 334 -3.12 -2.56 8.48
N ASN A 335 -1.88 -2.93 8.17
CA ASN A 335 -0.89 -2.07 7.54
C ASN A 335 0.04 -2.90 6.65
N SER A 336 1.31 -3.08 7.00
CA SER A 336 2.28 -3.97 6.36
C SER A 336 2.68 -5.08 7.34
N ILE A 337 3.46 -6.05 6.86
CA ILE A 337 4.15 -7.03 7.71
C ILE A 337 5.60 -6.58 7.88
N PRO A 338 5.92 -5.77 8.92
CA PRO A 338 7.29 -5.32 9.18
C PRO A 338 8.14 -6.45 9.82
N ASN A 339 9.44 -6.26 9.82
CA ASN A 339 10.42 -7.25 10.30
C ASN A 339 10.35 -7.55 11.82
N TYR A 340 9.65 -6.73 12.59
CA TYR A 340 9.42 -6.96 14.03
C TYR A 340 8.16 -7.79 14.33
N VAL A 341 7.35 -8.11 13.32
CA VAL A 341 6.28 -9.10 13.45
C VAL A 341 6.91 -10.48 13.58
N PRO A 342 6.58 -11.26 14.63
CA PRO A 342 7.04 -12.64 14.74
C PRO A 342 6.62 -13.45 13.52
N PHE A 343 7.58 -14.08 12.86
CA PHE A 343 7.32 -14.86 11.64
C PHE A 343 6.23 -15.91 11.85
N ASP A 344 6.25 -16.59 12.99
CA ASP A 344 5.25 -17.59 13.35
C ASP A 344 3.82 -17.01 13.45
N ASN A 345 3.68 -15.77 13.94
CA ASN A 345 2.37 -15.11 14.03
C ASN A 345 1.86 -14.74 12.63
N PHE A 346 2.74 -14.26 11.74
CA PHE A 346 2.39 -14.03 10.35
C PHE A 346 1.91 -15.30 9.65
N ILE A 347 2.64 -16.42 9.80
CA ILE A 347 2.22 -17.70 9.22
C ILE A 347 0.90 -18.19 9.85
N THR A 348 0.76 -18.07 11.18
CA THR A 348 -0.50 -18.40 11.87
C THR A 348 -1.69 -17.62 11.31
N MET A 349 -1.54 -16.31 11.08
CA MET A 349 -2.58 -15.47 10.43
C MET A 349 -3.00 -16.02 9.07
N LEU A 350 -2.03 -16.42 8.23
CA LEU A 350 -2.31 -17.01 6.91
C LEU A 350 -2.98 -18.38 7.00
N GLU A 351 -2.57 -19.22 7.95
CA GLU A 351 -3.16 -20.55 8.18
C GLU A 351 -4.61 -20.43 8.64
N ILE A 352 -4.92 -19.49 9.52
CA ILE A 352 -6.29 -19.21 9.95
C ILE A 352 -7.16 -18.85 8.74
N ALA A 353 -6.69 -17.93 7.89
CA ALA A 353 -7.43 -17.52 6.69
C ALA A 353 -7.68 -18.68 5.72
N LYS A 354 -6.67 -19.54 5.49
CA LYS A 354 -6.77 -20.71 4.61
C LYS A 354 -7.74 -21.79 5.12
N ASN A 355 -7.84 -21.93 6.44
CA ASN A 355 -8.68 -22.95 7.06
C ASN A 355 -10.08 -22.43 7.47
N TYR A 356 -10.32 -21.13 7.34
CA TYR A 356 -11.58 -20.52 7.72
C TYR A 356 -12.73 -21.03 6.84
N GLN A 357 -13.84 -21.35 7.49
CA GLN A 357 -15.10 -21.73 6.85
C GLN A 357 -16.24 -20.86 7.39
N ILE A 358 -17.02 -20.30 6.48
CA ILE A 358 -18.24 -19.56 6.84
C ILE A 358 -19.16 -20.51 7.61
N LYS A 359 -19.55 -20.11 8.82
CA LYS A 359 -20.49 -20.85 9.68
C LYS A 359 -21.88 -20.83 9.14
#